data_3688abdfd9eb668c80703bd811e2fe21
#
_entry.id   3688abdfd9eb668c80703bd811e2fe21
#
_cell.length_a   1.000
_cell.length_b   1.000
_cell.length_c   1.000
_cell.angle_alpha   90.00
_cell.angle_beta   90.00
_cell.angle_gamma   90.00
#
_symmetry.space_group_name_H-M   'P 1'
#
loop_
_entity.id
_entity.type
_entity.pdbx_description
1 polymer ?
#
loop_
_entity_poly.entity_id
_entity_poly.type
_entity_poly.pdbx_seq_one_letter_code
_entity_poly.pdbx_strand_id
1 'polypeptide(L)'
;KVILRTLKELGYNCFYKVLNASHYGIPQIRRRIFFVCFRNDLGVSKFEFPSPTKTNSRLVDFLESDVDDFVYPAVEKLKNLKIKNSKSTQYQLKIDSKDEFISSVRLGSVNKGGQGERIYSPYGASITLSAYGGGIGGKTGLYLVDGKIRKLTPRECANVTGFPKSFILHENKNQC
;
A
#
# COMPACT_ATOMS: atom_id res chain seq x y z
N LYS A 1 -1.09 0.90 25.75
CA LYS A 1 -1.05 0.46 27.18
C LYS A 1 -2.45 0.14 27.69
N VAL A 2 -3.49 0.96 27.45
CA VAL A 2 -4.85 0.74 27.95
C VAL A 2 -5.42 -0.60 27.47
N ILE A 3 -5.44 -0.85 26.16
CA ILE A 3 -6.01 -2.09 25.56
C ILE A 3 -5.48 -3.36 26.23
N LEU A 4 -4.15 -3.49 26.34
CA LEU A 4 -3.53 -4.69 26.94
C LEU A 4 -3.91 -4.86 28.44
N ARG A 5 -3.98 -3.75 29.17
CA ARG A 5 -4.39 -3.79 30.58
C ARG A 5 -5.83 -4.28 30.71
N THR A 6 -6.75 -3.67 29.96
CA THR A 6 -8.17 -4.04 29.98
C THR A 6 -8.37 -5.51 29.60
N LEU A 7 -7.69 -5.98 28.54
CA LEU A 7 -7.80 -7.39 28.12
C LEU A 7 -7.26 -8.35 29.18
N LYS A 8 -6.18 -7.99 29.87
CA LYS A 8 -5.65 -8.77 30.99
C LYS A 8 -6.61 -8.81 32.17
N GLU A 9 -7.22 -7.67 32.53
CA GLU A 9 -8.24 -7.58 33.58
C GLU A 9 -9.47 -8.42 33.25
N LEU A 10 -9.81 -8.55 31.95
CA LEU A 10 -10.89 -9.40 31.45
C LEU A 10 -10.49 -10.89 31.33
N GLY A 11 -9.32 -11.29 31.78
CA GLY A 11 -8.90 -12.69 31.81
C GLY A 11 -8.32 -13.20 30.47
N TYR A 12 -7.70 -12.34 29.67
CA TYR A 12 -7.03 -12.75 28.44
C TYR A 12 -5.50 -12.67 28.54
N ASN A 13 -4.84 -13.68 28.00
CA ASN A 13 -3.41 -13.66 27.69
C ASN A 13 -3.23 -13.14 26.25
N CYS A 14 -2.52 -12.01 26.08
CA CYS A 14 -2.47 -11.26 24.83
C CYS A 14 -1.06 -11.14 24.29
N PHE A 15 -0.91 -11.48 23.03
CA PHE A 15 0.29 -11.26 22.20
C PHE A 15 0.02 -10.16 21.21
N TYR A 16 1.02 -9.33 20.90
CA TYR A 16 0.83 -8.29 19.89
C TYR A 16 2.10 -8.04 19.09
N LYS A 17 1.93 -7.69 17.83
CA LYS A 17 3.02 -7.35 16.92
C LYS A 17 2.53 -6.36 15.88
N VAL A 18 3.40 -5.43 15.47
CA VAL A 18 3.15 -4.59 14.29
C VAL A 18 3.66 -5.35 13.07
N LEU A 19 2.75 -5.63 12.14
CA LEU A 19 3.08 -6.28 10.88
C LEU A 19 2.89 -5.29 9.72
N ASN A 20 3.69 -5.45 8.66
CA ASN A 20 3.58 -4.67 7.43
C ASN A 20 3.21 -5.61 6.28
N ALA A 21 2.12 -5.32 5.57
CA ALA A 21 1.63 -6.16 4.49
C ALA A 21 2.69 -6.44 3.40
N SER A 22 3.58 -5.47 3.12
CA SER A 22 4.66 -5.66 2.15
C SER A 22 5.67 -6.76 2.53
N HIS A 23 5.69 -7.18 3.79
CA HIS A 23 6.54 -8.29 4.25
C HIS A 23 5.91 -9.68 4.03
N TYR A 24 4.67 -9.73 3.52
CA TYR A 24 3.86 -10.95 3.39
C TYR A 24 3.30 -11.13 1.98
N GLY A 25 4.03 -10.64 0.97
CA GLY A 25 3.67 -10.83 -0.44
C GLY A 25 2.64 -9.83 -1.00
N ILE A 26 2.19 -8.89 -0.19
CA ILE A 26 1.26 -7.83 -0.61
C ILE A 26 2.07 -6.58 -0.99
N PRO A 27 1.96 -6.03 -2.19
CA PRO A 27 2.76 -4.90 -2.64
C PRO A 27 2.26 -3.55 -2.07
N GLN A 28 1.99 -3.51 -0.76
CA GLN A 28 1.46 -2.33 -0.09
C GLN A 28 2.18 -2.06 1.23
N ILE A 29 2.62 -0.83 1.43
CA ILE A 29 3.11 -0.37 2.73
C ILE A 29 1.91 -0.13 3.65
N ARG A 30 1.56 -1.14 4.43
CA ARG A 30 0.43 -1.10 5.36
C ARG A 30 0.81 -1.73 6.70
N ARG A 31 1.22 -0.89 7.62
CA ARG A 31 1.55 -1.31 8.98
C ARG A 31 0.30 -1.32 9.84
N ARG A 32 0.06 -2.46 10.51
CA ARG A 32 -1.06 -2.61 11.46
C ARG A 32 -0.57 -3.36 12.68
N ILE A 33 -1.09 -2.95 13.84
CA ILE A 33 -0.90 -3.73 15.06
C ILE A 33 -1.94 -4.85 15.09
N PHE A 34 -1.47 -6.05 15.35
CA PHE A 34 -2.31 -7.24 15.54
C PHE A 34 -2.26 -7.64 17.00
N PHE A 35 -3.43 -7.86 17.59
CA PHE A 35 -3.57 -8.44 18.91
C PHE A 35 -4.15 -9.83 18.75
N VAL A 36 -3.48 -10.83 19.31
CA VAL A 36 -3.97 -12.21 19.38
C VAL A 36 -4.12 -12.53 20.86
N CYS A 37 -5.36 -12.75 21.29
CA CYS A 37 -5.69 -12.88 22.69
C CYS A 37 -6.41 -14.20 22.94
N PHE A 38 -5.91 -14.96 23.89
CA PHE A 38 -6.48 -16.22 24.33
C PHE A 38 -7.06 -16.05 25.71
N ARG A 39 -8.25 -16.59 25.95
CA ARG A 39 -8.83 -16.63 27.30
C ARG A 39 -7.95 -17.49 28.20
N ASN A 40 -7.72 -17.05 29.44
CA ASN A 40 -6.76 -17.68 30.35
C ASN A 40 -7.03 -19.17 30.63
N ASP A 41 -8.30 -19.58 30.63
CA ASP A 41 -8.68 -20.97 30.84
C ASP A 41 -8.26 -21.93 29.70
N LEU A 42 -7.89 -21.39 28.53
CA LEU A 42 -7.32 -22.18 27.43
C LEU A 42 -5.86 -22.58 27.62
N GLY A 43 -5.19 -22.06 28.65
CA GLY A 43 -3.81 -22.41 28.99
C GLY A 43 -2.76 -22.03 27.94
N VAL A 44 -3.09 -21.19 26.95
CA VAL A 44 -2.17 -20.78 25.89
C VAL A 44 -1.19 -19.76 26.44
N SER A 45 0.06 -20.18 26.67
CA SER A 45 1.14 -19.33 27.23
C SER A 45 2.11 -18.79 26.18
N LYS A 46 2.08 -19.31 24.93
CA LYS A 46 2.95 -18.86 23.83
C LYS A 46 2.16 -18.71 22.54
N PHE A 47 2.51 -17.70 21.75
CA PHE A 47 2.02 -17.51 20.39
C PHE A 47 3.12 -16.89 19.55
N GLU A 48 3.36 -17.43 18.38
CA GLU A 48 4.35 -16.91 17.43
C GLU A 48 3.63 -16.33 16.21
N PHE A 49 3.94 -15.05 15.93
CA PHE A 49 3.48 -14.44 14.70
C PHE A 49 4.26 -15.01 13.51
N PRO A 50 3.60 -15.16 12.34
CA PRO A 50 4.28 -15.67 11.15
C PRO A 50 5.52 -14.83 10.81
N SER A 51 6.56 -15.50 10.34
CA SER A 51 7.76 -14.85 9.83
C SER A 51 7.45 -14.17 8.49
N PRO A 52 8.09 -13.03 8.18
CA PRO A 52 7.98 -12.40 6.89
C PRO A 52 8.34 -13.34 5.75
N THR A 53 7.59 -13.27 4.66
CA THR A 53 7.90 -13.95 3.40
C THR A 53 8.85 -13.07 2.59
N LYS A 54 9.96 -13.62 2.09
CA LYS A 54 10.94 -12.86 1.26
C LYS A 54 10.43 -12.64 -0.18
N THR A 55 9.16 -12.30 -0.35
CA THR A 55 8.56 -12.01 -1.66
C THR A 55 8.73 -10.52 -1.97
N ASN A 56 9.40 -10.22 -3.06
CA ASN A 56 9.60 -8.86 -3.55
C ASN A 56 8.46 -8.45 -4.51
N SER A 57 7.21 -8.55 -4.04
CA SER A 57 6.04 -8.16 -4.84
C SER A 57 6.02 -6.65 -5.06
N ARG A 58 6.08 -6.22 -6.32
CA ARG A 58 6.05 -4.81 -6.73
C ARG A 58 4.64 -4.44 -7.18
N LEU A 59 4.28 -3.17 -7.08
CA LEU A 59 2.99 -2.70 -7.54
C LEU A 59 2.76 -3.03 -9.03
N VAL A 60 3.79 -2.90 -9.87
CA VAL A 60 3.69 -3.15 -11.31
C VAL A 60 3.18 -4.57 -11.63
N ASP A 61 3.46 -5.54 -10.78
CA ASP A 61 3.02 -6.94 -10.98
C ASP A 61 1.50 -7.14 -10.75
N PHE A 62 0.80 -6.10 -10.29
CA PHE A 62 -0.63 -6.08 -9.92
C PHE A 62 -1.45 -5.07 -10.71
N LEU A 63 -0.83 -4.36 -11.64
CA LEU A 63 -1.49 -3.37 -12.48
C LEU A 63 -2.25 -4.05 -13.63
N GLU A 64 -3.30 -3.36 -14.09
CA GLU A 64 -4.05 -3.71 -15.31
C GLU A 64 -3.42 -3.01 -16.52
N SER A 65 -3.49 -3.65 -17.69
CA SER A 65 -3.15 -3.04 -18.97
C SER A 65 -4.28 -2.10 -19.44
N ASP A 66 -3.94 -1.14 -20.29
CA ASP A 66 -4.89 -0.32 -21.08
C ASP A 66 -5.92 0.45 -20.23
N VAL A 67 -5.44 1.03 -19.12
CA VAL A 67 -6.27 1.82 -18.19
C VAL A 67 -6.24 3.29 -18.58
N ASP A 68 -7.19 3.75 -19.42
CA ASP A 68 -7.28 5.16 -19.82
C ASP A 68 -8.18 6.03 -18.92
N ASP A 69 -9.25 5.48 -18.36
CA ASP A 69 -10.23 6.19 -17.52
C ASP A 69 -9.65 6.81 -16.22
N PHE A 70 -8.52 6.31 -15.75
CA PHE A 70 -7.86 6.73 -14.50
C PHE A 70 -6.62 7.59 -14.72
N VAL A 71 -6.31 7.88 -15.98
CA VAL A 71 -5.21 8.76 -16.38
C VAL A 71 -5.60 10.20 -16.13
N TYR A 72 -4.71 10.96 -15.51
CA TYR A 72 -4.86 12.40 -15.42
C TYR A 72 -4.62 13.03 -16.80
N PRO A 73 -5.41 14.04 -17.17
CA PRO A 73 -5.19 14.75 -18.43
C PRO A 73 -3.76 15.27 -18.44
N ALA A 74 -3.17 15.17 -19.62
CA ALA A 74 -1.76 15.39 -19.98
C ALA A 74 -0.90 16.04 -18.89
N VAL A 75 0.18 15.38 -18.54
CA VAL A 75 1.22 15.84 -17.55
C VAL A 75 1.54 17.32 -17.72
N GLU A 76 1.45 17.84 -18.93
CA GLU A 76 1.63 19.23 -19.33
C GLU A 76 0.61 20.22 -18.72
N LYS A 77 -0.59 19.73 -18.35
CA LYS A 77 -1.64 20.55 -17.71
C LYS A 77 -1.57 20.55 -16.19
N LEU A 78 -0.71 19.74 -15.58
CA LEU A 78 -0.55 19.72 -14.14
C LEU A 78 0.35 20.89 -13.72
N LYS A 79 -0.28 21.96 -13.21
CA LYS A 79 0.46 23.08 -12.62
C LYS A 79 1.42 22.56 -11.54
N ASN A 80 2.67 23.03 -11.59
CA ASN A 80 3.71 22.71 -10.61
C ASN A 80 4.10 21.22 -10.49
N LEU A 81 4.11 20.48 -11.59
CA LEU A 81 4.67 19.13 -11.62
C LEU A 81 6.17 19.18 -11.31
N LYS A 82 6.57 18.55 -10.22
CA LYS A 82 7.97 18.37 -9.81
C LYS A 82 8.32 16.89 -9.84
N ILE A 83 8.95 16.45 -10.91
CA ILE A 83 9.54 15.08 -10.99
C ILE A 83 11.05 15.22 -10.80
N LYS A 84 11.60 14.48 -9.86
CA LYS A 84 13.04 14.39 -9.65
C LYS A 84 13.65 13.61 -10.82
N ASN A 85 14.39 14.31 -11.67
CA ASN A 85 15.16 13.85 -12.82
C ASN A 85 14.73 12.51 -13.45
N SER A 86 14.05 12.60 -14.58
CA SER A 86 13.53 11.49 -15.37
C SER A 86 14.54 10.81 -16.27
N LYS A 87 15.85 10.84 -15.98
CA LYS A 87 16.85 10.19 -16.84
C LYS A 87 16.89 8.66 -16.75
N SER A 88 15.99 8.02 -16.01
CA SER A 88 15.87 6.57 -16.09
C SER A 88 14.41 6.15 -15.95
N THR A 89 13.83 5.79 -17.07
CA THR A 89 12.65 4.91 -17.16
C THR A 89 12.91 3.53 -16.54
N GLN A 90 14.12 3.25 -16.15
CA GLN A 90 14.57 2.14 -15.34
C GLN A 90 15.11 2.67 -14.02
N TYR A 91 14.24 3.11 -13.12
CA TYR A 91 14.60 3.04 -11.71
C TYR A 91 14.73 1.56 -11.34
N GLN A 92 15.86 0.96 -11.64
CA GLN A 92 16.33 -0.16 -10.85
C GLN A 92 16.37 0.36 -9.42
N LEU A 93 15.37 -0.06 -8.64
CA LEU A 93 15.44 0.06 -7.21
C LEU A 93 16.80 -0.52 -6.81
N LYS A 94 17.73 0.34 -6.42
CA LYS A 94 18.73 -0.08 -5.47
C LYS A 94 17.90 -0.48 -4.25
N ILE A 95 17.60 -1.78 -4.13
CA ILE A 95 17.24 -2.38 -2.88
C ILE A 95 18.42 -2.00 -2.00
N ASP A 96 18.20 -1.03 -1.11
CA ASP A 96 19.20 -0.70 -0.14
C ASP A 96 19.51 -2.03 0.54
N SER A 97 20.76 -2.49 0.47
CA SER A 97 21.18 -3.82 0.90
C SER A 97 20.94 -4.06 2.42
N LYS A 98 20.34 -3.10 3.09
CA LYS A 98 19.88 -3.15 4.48
C LYS A 98 18.38 -3.40 4.64
N ASP A 99 17.56 -3.10 3.62
CA ASP A 99 16.11 -3.35 3.65
C ASP A 99 15.81 -4.60 2.83
N GLU A 100 15.59 -5.72 3.50
CA GLU A 100 15.16 -6.98 2.89
C GLU A 100 13.79 -6.88 2.19
N PHE A 101 13.12 -5.72 2.23
CA PHE A 101 11.74 -5.53 1.79
C PHE A 101 11.57 -4.30 0.91
N ILE A 102 10.72 -4.44 -0.10
CA ILE A 102 10.40 -3.35 -1.02
C ILE A 102 9.67 -2.22 -0.30
N SER A 103 10.16 -0.99 -0.49
CA SER A 103 9.55 0.25 -0.03
C SER A 103 8.81 0.97 -1.17
N SER A 104 7.99 1.97 -0.84
CA SER A 104 7.42 2.88 -1.83
C SER A 104 8.47 3.90 -2.28
N VAL A 105 8.57 4.13 -3.59
CA VAL A 105 9.53 5.09 -4.17
C VAL A 105 8.80 6.31 -4.68
N ARG A 106 9.02 7.45 -4.03
CA ARG A 106 8.44 8.74 -4.45
C ARG A 106 9.28 9.34 -5.58
N LEU A 107 8.64 9.57 -6.73
CA LEU A 107 9.25 10.20 -7.92
C LEU A 107 9.07 11.71 -7.90
N GLY A 108 7.95 12.20 -7.39
CA GLY A 108 7.65 13.62 -7.44
C GLY A 108 6.35 14.00 -6.74
N SER A 109 5.82 15.14 -7.13
CA SER A 109 4.53 15.64 -6.65
C SER A 109 3.91 16.63 -7.63
N VAL A 110 2.60 16.80 -7.52
CA VAL A 110 1.84 17.88 -8.14
C VAL A 110 1.50 18.95 -7.09
N ASN A 111 1.13 20.12 -7.52
CA ASN A 111 0.71 21.27 -6.68
C ASN A 111 1.66 21.53 -5.50
N LYS A 112 1.13 21.52 -4.27
CA LYS A 112 1.89 21.78 -3.03
C LYS A 112 2.60 20.53 -2.49
N GLY A 113 2.34 19.35 -3.05
CA GLY A 113 2.97 18.09 -2.66
C GLY A 113 2.42 17.47 -1.37
N GLY A 114 1.17 17.78 -1.05
CA GLY A 114 0.43 17.10 0.01
C GLY A 114 0.38 15.57 -0.18
N GLN A 115 -0.13 14.84 0.79
CA GLN A 115 -0.10 13.37 0.75
C GLN A 115 -0.78 12.80 -0.50
N GLY A 116 -1.95 13.32 -0.89
CA GLY A 116 -2.68 12.92 -2.10
C GLY A 116 -2.15 13.53 -3.39
N GLU A 117 -1.01 14.23 -3.37
CA GLU A 117 -0.39 14.89 -4.52
C GLU A 117 0.99 14.30 -4.86
N ARG A 118 1.39 13.26 -4.14
CA ARG A 118 2.67 12.60 -4.34
C ARG A 118 2.57 11.55 -5.42
N ILE A 119 3.59 11.53 -6.31
CA ILE A 119 3.70 10.58 -7.42
C ILE A 119 4.73 9.52 -7.04
N TYR A 120 4.37 8.26 -7.22
CA TYR A 120 5.19 7.12 -6.88
C TYR A 120 5.54 6.27 -8.10
N SER A 121 6.63 5.51 -7.98
CA SER A 121 7.02 4.50 -8.95
C SER A 121 6.16 3.24 -8.78
N PRO A 122 5.71 2.61 -9.88
CA PRO A 122 5.04 1.33 -9.82
C PRO A 122 6.00 0.17 -9.51
N TYR A 123 7.32 0.41 -9.63
CA TYR A 123 8.33 -0.61 -9.35
C TYR A 123 8.66 -0.78 -7.86
N GLY A 124 8.06 0.02 -6.99
CA GLY A 124 8.06 -0.14 -5.54
C GLY A 124 6.75 -0.73 -5.01
N ALA A 125 6.60 -0.75 -3.69
CA ALA A 125 5.31 -1.04 -3.07
C ALA A 125 4.37 0.17 -3.15
N SER A 126 3.07 -0.10 -3.25
CA SER A 126 2.05 0.95 -3.17
C SER A 126 2.00 1.57 -1.77
N ILE A 127 1.51 2.80 -1.68
CA ILE A 127 1.18 3.41 -0.39
C ILE A 127 -0.10 2.80 0.18
N THR A 128 -0.34 3.00 1.47
CA THR A 128 -1.61 2.60 2.10
C THR A 128 -2.79 3.29 1.43
N LEU A 129 -3.79 2.52 1.00
CA LEU A 129 -5.07 3.06 0.53
C LEU A 129 -5.81 3.74 1.69
N SER A 130 -6.47 4.85 1.39
CA SER A 130 -7.19 5.67 2.38
C SER A 130 -8.61 5.95 1.91
N ALA A 131 -9.61 5.66 2.75
CA ALA A 131 -11.01 5.92 2.41
C ALA A 131 -11.32 7.42 2.24
N TYR A 132 -10.64 8.27 3.01
CA TYR A 132 -10.89 9.72 3.07
C TYR A 132 -9.69 10.55 2.60
N GLY A 133 -8.81 10.00 1.80
CA GLY A 133 -7.66 10.73 1.26
C GLY A 133 -8.10 11.90 0.38
N GLY A 134 -7.64 13.10 0.70
CA GLY A 134 -7.87 14.30 -0.09
C GLY A 134 -6.83 14.48 -1.21
N GLY A 135 -7.10 15.47 -2.09
CA GLY A 135 -6.23 15.81 -3.21
C GLY A 135 -6.44 14.94 -4.45
N ILE A 136 -5.69 15.24 -5.50
CA ILE A 136 -5.83 14.63 -6.84
C ILE A 136 -5.66 13.11 -6.80
N GLY A 137 -4.64 12.62 -6.08
CA GLY A 137 -4.39 11.20 -5.85
C GLY A 137 -5.05 10.64 -4.60
N GLY A 138 -6.09 11.33 -4.08
CA GLY A 138 -6.80 10.92 -2.88
C GLY A 138 -7.26 9.46 -2.96
N LYS A 139 -7.25 8.75 -1.82
CA LYS A 139 -7.55 7.32 -1.65
C LYS A 139 -6.43 6.38 -2.11
N THR A 140 -5.87 6.51 -3.33
CA THR A 140 -4.96 5.51 -3.92
C THR A 140 -3.50 5.97 -4.03
N GLY A 141 -3.23 7.28 -4.04
CA GLY A 141 -1.98 7.86 -4.50
C GLY A 141 -1.95 8.04 -6.02
N LEU A 142 -0.89 8.69 -6.51
CA LEU A 142 -0.60 8.82 -7.94
C LEU A 142 0.61 7.97 -8.29
N TYR A 143 0.57 7.35 -9.47
CA TYR A 143 1.66 6.51 -9.97
C TYR A 143 2.02 6.91 -11.39
N LEU A 144 3.32 6.90 -11.70
CA LEU A 144 3.83 7.11 -13.06
C LEU A 144 3.94 5.74 -13.74
N VAL A 145 2.96 5.41 -14.56
CA VAL A 145 2.85 4.13 -15.29
C VAL A 145 2.91 4.43 -16.78
N ASP A 146 3.86 3.86 -17.51
CA ASP A 146 4.05 4.01 -18.96
C ASP A 146 4.01 5.47 -19.43
N GLY A 147 4.68 6.34 -18.69
CA GLY A 147 4.75 7.78 -18.97
C GLY A 147 3.49 8.57 -18.60
N LYS A 148 2.44 7.94 -18.11
CA LYS A 148 1.18 8.55 -17.71
C LYS A 148 1.07 8.60 -16.17
N ILE A 149 0.59 9.71 -15.62
CA ILE A 149 0.29 9.81 -14.19
C ILE A 149 -1.16 9.39 -13.99
N ARG A 150 -1.39 8.38 -13.16
CA ARG A 150 -2.73 7.85 -12.89
C ARG A 150 -2.94 7.37 -11.46
N LYS A 151 -4.21 7.18 -11.11
CA LYS A 151 -4.63 6.45 -9.90
C LYS A 151 -4.65 4.95 -10.15
N LEU A 152 -4.83 4.18 -9.09
CA LEU A 152 -5.20 2.77 -9.20
C LEU A 152 -6.68 2.63 -9.52
N THR A 153 -7.01 1.62 -10.32
CA THR A 153 -8.39 1.19 -10.57
C THR A 153 -8.96 0.49 -9.33
N PRO A 154 -10.28 0.31 -9.21
CA PRO A 154 -10.87 -0.52 -8.16
C PRO A 154 -10.31 -1.95 -8.14
N ARG A 155 -10.09 -2.56 -9.31
CA ARG A 155 -9.49 -3.89 -9.40
C ARG A 155 -8.05 -3.92 -8.89
N GLU A 156 -7.24 -2.96 -9.28
CA GLU A 156 -5.87 -2.83 -8.78
C GLU A 156 -5.86 -2.58 -7.26
N CYS A 157 -6.79 -1.77 -6.74
CA CYS A 157 -6.95 -1.58 -5.30
C CYS A 157 -7.26 -2.89 -4.58
N ALA A 158 -8.15 -3.72 -5.13
CA ALA A 158 -8.44 -5.05 -4.59
C ALA A 158 -7.18 -5.94 -4.64
N ASN A 159 -6.49 -5.98 -5.77
CA ASN A 159 -5.28 -6.78 -5.95
C ASN A 159 -4.19 -6.42 -4.93
N VAL A 160 -3.88 -5.11 -4.75
CA VAL A 160 -2.85 -4.64 -3.80
C VAL A 160 -3.28 -4.72 -2.34
N THR A 161 -4.52 -5.07 -2.05
CA THR A 161 -4.98 -5.39 -0.69
C THR A 161 -5.10 -6.87 -0.43
N GLY A 162 -4.79 -7.72 -1.42
CA GLY A 162 -4.72 -9.17 -1.30
C GLY A 162 -6.03 -9.89 -1.60
N PHE A 163 -7.02 -9.22 -2.18
CA PHE A 163 -8.22 -9.90 -2.67
C PHE A 163 -7.88 -10.78 -3.88
N PRO A 164 -8.44 -12.00 -3.97
CA PRO A 164 -8.23 -12.87 -5.12
C PRO A 164 -8.83 -12.28 -6.39
N LYS A 165 -8.30 -12.66 -7.55
CA LYS A 165 -8.83 -12.20 -8.86
C LYS A 165 -10.30 -12.54 -9.07
N SER A 166 -10.80 -13.60 -8.43
CA SER A 166 -12.20 -14.02 -8.43
C SER A 166 -13.13 -13.15 -7.59
N PHE A 167 -12.58 -12.23 -6.78
CA PHE A 167 -13.41 -11.32 -5.98
C PHE A 167 -14.21 -10.39 -6.89
N ILE A 168 -15.53 -10.44 -6.76
CA ILE A 168 -16.46 -9.63 -7.56
C ILE A 168 -16.52 -8.22 -6.99
N LEU A 169 -16.17 -7.24 -7.81
CA LEU A 169 -16.33 -5.83 -7.48
C LEU A 169 -17.73 -5.35 -7.88
N HIS A 170 -18.21 -4.35 -7.17
CA HIS A 170 -19.48 -3.70 -7.51
C HIS A 170 -19.35 -2.99 -8.87
N GLU A 171 -20.42 -3.01 -9.69
CA GLU A 171 -20.45 -2.37 -11.02
C GLU A 171 -20.24 -0.85 -10.94
N ASN A 172 -20.77 -0.23 -9.89
CA ASN A 172 -20.56 1.20 -9.64
C ASN A 172 -19.17 1.43 -9.00
N LYS A 173 -18.26 2.02 -9.77
CA LYS A 173 -16.88 2.34 -9.35
C LYS A 173 -16.78 3.20 -8.07
N ASN A 174 -17.83 3.95 -7.72
CA ASN A 174 -17.87 4.76 -6.49
C ASN A 174 -18.23 3.96 -5.24
N GLN A 175 -18.70 2.74 -5.40
CA GLN A 175 -19.04 1.81 -4.32
C GLN A 175 -17.97 0.72 -4.09
N CYS A 176 -16.89 0.78 -4.83
CA CYS A 176 -15.74 -0.14 -4.70
C CYS A 176 -14.71 0.36 -3.68
#